data_b6e4c191d221e864c8ef5ed50493654c
#
_entry.id   b6e4c191d221e864c8ef5ed50493654c
#
_cell.length_a   1.000
_cell.length_b   1.000
_cell.length_c   1.000
_cell.angle_alpha   90.00
_cell.angle_beta   90.00
_cell.angle_gamma   90.00
#
_symmetry.space_group_name_H-M   'P 1'
#
loop_
_entity.id
_entity.type
_entity.pdbx_description
1 polymer ?
#
loop_
_entity_poly.entity_id
_entity_poly.type
_entity_poly.pdbx_seq_one_letter_code
_entity_poly.pdbx_strand_id
1 'polypeptide(L)'
;MAKPADVSTKRLISLAPNNWVKWVTQIPDVVAGEILNSEFQWISRESDVLIRAESKEYGEFMVLNELQLRYKSELPRRMRAYAGLAEEKYKLPTYPVLINILKTGDAEIPTRFESNLAGLQVRQDYRVINLWEVDVKIALEQPLPSLLPFVPILKGGEDESIIREALRLLQADEQLNQLETVLAFFATFVLDSSLVQEIMRWDMTVLRESPWYQEILQQGEQQGEQKGEKKDRLSSIELCLEVKFGNEGLKFMPKISEISNLETLKTIQRSILSVESLDELKHILQNLS
;
A
#
# COMPACT_ATOMS: atom_id res chain seq x y z
N MET A 1 -20.84 -2.92 3.97
CA MET A 1 -20.18 -4.18 4.37
C MET A 1 -18.69 -3.91 4.39
N ALA A 2 -17.98 -4.18 5.49
CA ALA A 2 -16.53 -4.03 5.57
C ALA A 2 -15.88 -5.00 4.56
N LYS A 3 -14.82 -4.54 3.89
CA LYS A 3 -14.06 -5.39 2.95
C LYS A 3 -13.37 -6.51 3.73
N PRO A 4 -13.26 -7.74 3.21
CA PRO A 4 -12.62 -8.86 3.91
C PRO A 4 -11.19 -8.58 4.40
N ALA A 5 -10.41 -7.78 3.64
CA ALA A 5 -9.06 -7.34 4.05
C ALA A 5 -9.08 -6.42 5.28
N ASP A 6 -10.09 -5.58 5.43
CA ASP A 6 -10.26 -4.66 6.56
C ASP A 6 -10.44 -5.41 7.89
N VAL A 7 -11.23 -6.49 7.88
CA VAL A 7 -11.41 -7.36 9.06
C VAL A 7 -10.08 -7.99 9.50
N SER A 8 -9.23 -8.39 8.55
CA SER A 8 -7.93 -9.01 8.85
C SER A 8 -6.96 -7.99 9.47
N THR A 9 -6.93 -6.76 8.97
CA THR A 9 -6.06 -5.69 9.47
C THR A 9 -6.42 -5.27 10.91
N LYS A 10 -7.71 -5.02 11.16
CA LYS A 10 -8.20 -4.69 12.51
C LYS A 10 -7.85 -5.78 13.51
N ARG A 11 -8.01 -7.04 13.10
CA ARG A 11 -7.70 -8.19 13.94
C ARG A 11 -6.21 -8.29 14.26
N LEU A 12 -5.33 -8.12 13.29
CA LEU A 12 -3.87 -8.14 13.50
C LEU A 12 -3.44 -7.11 14.55
N ILE A 13 -3.88 -5.86 14.41
CA ILE A 13 -3.49 -4.79 15.33
C ILE A 13 -4.11 -5.00 16.72
N SER A 14 -5.34 -5.51 16.79
CA SER A 14 -6.04 -5.73 18.06
C SER A 14 -5.43 -6.81 18.95
N LEU A 15 -4.56 -7.67 18.42
CA LEU A 15 -3.89 -8.71 19.20
C LEU A 15 -2.95 -8.16 20.27
N ALA A 16 -2.24 -7.05 19.98
CA ALA A 16 -1.31 -6.43 20.90
C ALA A 16 -1.25 -4.91 20.71
N PRO A 17 -2.36 -4.18 21.00
CA PRO A 17 -2.47 -2.76 20.66
C PRO A 17 -1.43 -1.90 21.37
N ASN A 18 -1.07 -2.18 22.64
CA ASN A 18 -0.02 -1.47 23.35
C ASN A 18 1.36 -1.61 22.66
N ASN A 19 1.71 -2.82 22.29
CA ASN A 19 3.01 -3.08 21.64
C ASN A 19 3.02 -2.48 20.24
N TRP A 20 1.86 -2.54 19.54
CA TRP A 20 1.70 -1.94 18.22
C TRP A 20 1.90 -0.43 18.26
N VAL A 21 1.20 0.31 19.14
CA VAL A 21 1.34 1.77 19.20
C VAL A 21 2.75 2.20 19.64
N LYS A 22 3.40 1.48 20.57
CA LYS A 22 4.80 1.73 20.91
C LYS A 22 5.73 1.57 19.72
N TRP A 23 5.54 0.50 18.95
CA TRP A 23 6.36 0.22 17.77
C TRP A 23 6.18 1.28 16.67
N VAL A 24 4.93 1.59 16.30
CA VAL A 24 4.66 2.52 15.19
C VAL A 24 4.95 3.98 15.54
N THR A 25 4.78 4.39 16.81
CA THR A 25 5.04 5.76 17.26
C THR A 25 6.49 5.98 17.68
N GLN A 26 7.19 4.93 18.13
CA GLN A 26 8.49 4.98 18.80
C GLN A 26 8.47 5.80 20.09
N ILE A 27 7.30 5.94 20.74
CA ILE A 27 7.12 6.60 22.04
C ILE A 27 7.15 5.51 23.13
N PRO A 28 8.18 5.45 24.01
CA PRO A 28 8.37 4.31 24.91
C PRO A 28 7.28 4.14 25.96
N ASP A 29 6.70 5.24 26.41
CA ASP A 29 5.71 5.29 27.49
C ASP A 29 4.27 5.35 26.99
N VAL A 30 4.04 5.27 25.65
CA VAL A 30 2.71 5.30 25.09
C VAL A 30 1.89 4.08 25.52
N VAL A 31 0.65 4.32 25.87
CA VAL A 31 -0.34 3.29 26.22
C VAL A 31 -1.49 3.37 25.24
N ALA A 32 -1.83 2.23 24.63
CA ALA A 32 -3.02 2.15 23.80
C ALA A 32 -4.28 2.15 24.67
N GLY A 33 -5.22 2.98 24.30
CA GLY A 33 -6.57 2.97 24.86
C GLY A 33 -7.52 2.08 24.04
N GLU A 34 -8.73 2.58 23.82
CA GLU A 34 -9.75 1.90 23.04
C GLU A 34 -9.45 1.92 21.53
N ILE A 35 -9.68 0.81 20.85
CA ILE A 35 -9.71 0.74 19.38
C ILE A 35 -11.06 1.32 18.94
N LEU A 36 -11.01 2.47 18.28
CA LEU A 36 -12.20 3.24 17.92
C LEU A 36 -12.71 2.89 16.52
N ASN A 37 -13.98 3.18 16.28
CA ASN A 37 -14.55 3.08 14.94
C ASN A 37 -13.93 4.14 14.02
N SER A 38 -13.37 3.68 12.90
CA SER A 38 -12.71 4.50 11.87
C SER A 38 -13.65 4.93 10.73
N GLU A 39 -14.96 4.64 10.84
CA GLU A 39 -15.95 5.09 9.86
C GLU A 39 -16.22 6.60 9.99
N PHE A 40 -16.14 7.30 8.87
CA PHE A 40 -16.50 8.71 8.75
C PHE A 40 -17.79 8.86 7.93
N GLN A 41 -18.86 9.30 8.55
CA GLN A 41 -20.22 9.31 7.97
C GLN A 41 -20.38 10.15 6.69
N TRP A 42 -19.51 11.13 6.49
CA TRP A 42 -19.60 12.09 5.37
C TRP A 42 -18.92 11.62 4.09
N ILE A 43 -17.99 10.70 4.23
CA ILE A 43 -17.28 10.11 3.11
C ILE A 43 -17.30 8.61 3.39
N SER A 44 -17.76 7.81 2.47
CA SER A 44 -17.71 6.35 2.53
C SER A 44 -16.26 5.84 2.46
N ARG A 45 -15.41 6.33 3.38
CA ARG A 45 -13.99 6.01 3.49
C ARG A 45 -13.69 5.65 4.93
N GLU A 46 -13.04 4.52 5.10
CA GLU A 46 -12.53 4.02 6.38
C GLU A 46 -11.01 4.05 6.31
N SER A 47 -10.36 4.50 7.39
CA SER A 47 -8.97 4.13 7.66
C SER A 47 -8.94 2.70 8.21
N ASP A 48 -7.83 1.99 8.04
CA ASP A 48 -7.79 0.59 8.47
C ASP A 48 -7.98 0.47 9.98
N VAL A 49 -7.19 1.16 10.80
CA VAL A 49 -7.33 1.14 12.25
C VAL A 49 -7.00 2.49 12.88
N LEU A 50 -7.85 2.94 13.79
CA LEU A 50 -7.66 4.13 14.59
C LEU A 50 -7.62 3.76 16.08
N ILE A 51 -6.54 4.12 16.78
CA ILE A 51 -6.32 3.78 18.18
C ILE A 51 -6.16 5.05 18.98
N ARG A 52 -6.90 5.21 20.09
CA ARG A 52 -6.59 6.21 21.11
C ARG A 52 -5.37 5.74 21.90
N ALA A 53 -4.42 6.64 22.11
CA ALA A 53 -3.20 6.37 22.85
C ALA A 53 -2.90 7.52 23.81
N GLU A 54 -2.11 7.25 24.84
CA GLU A 54 -1.67 8.23 25.81
C GLU A 54 -0.18 8.05 26.09
N SER A 55 0.55 9.14 26.26
CA SER A 55 1.90 9.14 26.78
C SER A 55 2.08 10.26 27.80
N LYS A 56 3.08 10.11 28.69
CA LYS A 56 3.38 11.15 29.70
C LYS A 56 3.85 12.45 29.08
N GLU A 57 4.56 12.37 27.95
CA GLU A 57 5.14 13.53 27.26
C GLU A 57 4.12 14.26 26.39
N TYR A 58 3.29 13.50 25.64
CA TYR A 58 2.41 14.08 24.61
C TYR A 58 0.93 14.11 25.01
N GLY A 59 0.55 13.53 26.16
CA GLY A 59 -0.83 13.38 26.59
C GLY A 59 -1.61 12.41 25.71
N GLU A 60 -2.93 12.62 25.57
CA GLU A 60 -3.80 11.79 24.72
C GLU A 60 -3.68 12.19 23.25
N PHE A 61 -3.63 11.20 22.36
CA PHE A 61 -3.61 11.37 20.90
C PHE A 61 -4.20 10.17 20.17
N MET A 62 -4.44 10.32 18.88
CA MET A 62 -4.92 9.24 18.01
C MET A 62 -3.76 8.70 17.21
N VAL A 63 -3.63 7.37 17.09
CA VAL A 63 -2.73 6.69 16.15
C VAL A 63 -3.58 6.17 14.99
N LEU A 64 -3.41 6.78 13.83
CA LEU A 64 -4.09 6.39 12.61
C LEU A 64 -3.17 5.44 11.83
N ASN A 65 -3.60 4.21 11.64
CA ASN A 65 -2.85 3.19 10.90
C ASN A 65 -3.52 2.94 9.55
N GLU A 66 -2.73 3.02 8.49
CA GLU A 66 -3.13 2.68 7.13
C GLU A 66 -2.17 1.61 6.61
N LEU A 67 -2.65 0.36 6.46
CA LEU A 67 -1.88 -0.75 5.92
C LEU A 67 -2.17 -0.89 4.43
N GLN A 68 -1.11 -0.83 3.64
CA GLN A 68 -1.21 -0.97 2.19
C GLN A 68 -0.39 -2.15 1.71
N LEU A 69 -1.01 -3.01 0.92
CA LEU A 69 -0.30 -4.12 0.31
C LEU A 69 0.85 -3.60 -0.55
N ARG A 70 0.61 -2.55 -1.34
CA ARG A 70 1.60 -1.80 -2.11
C ARG A 70 1.29 -0.32 -2.11
N TYR A 71 2.33 0.51 -2.09
CA TYR A 71 2.19 1.96 -2.16
C TYR A 71 1.43 2.40 -3.43
N LYS A 72 0.57 3.40 -3.26
CA LYS A 72 -0.18 4.07 -4.34
C LYS A 72 -0.02 5.59 -4.21
N SER A 73 0.05 6.29 -5.33
CA SER A 73 0.32 7.75 -5.37
C SER A 73 -0.76 8.62 -4.72
N GLU A 74 -1.98 8.12 -4.54
CA GLU A 74 -3.05 8.83 -3.83
C GLU A 74 -2.94 8.79 -2.29
N LEU A 75 -2.07 7.94 -1.74
CA LEU A 75 -1.95 7.74 -0.29
C LEU A 75 -1.58 9.02 0.49
N PRO A 76 -0.67 9.89 0.05
CA PRO A 76 -0.40 11.14 0.76
C PRO A 76 -1.66 11.99 0.99
N ARG A 77 -2.52 12.09 -0.02
CA ARG A 77 -3.80 12.82 0.08
C ARG A 77 -4.79 12.12 1.02
N ARG A 78 -4.82 10.79 1.02
CA ARG A 78 -5.64 10.00 1.94
C ARG A 78 -5.18 10.16 3.38
N MET A 79 -3.86 10.09 3.66
CA MET A 79 -3.29 10.29 5.00
C MET A 79 -3.69 11.65 5.58
N ARG A 80 -3.63 12.74 4.78
CA ARG A 80 -4.11 14.04 5.18
C ARG A 80 -5.61 14.04 5.50
N ALA A 81 -6.42 13.48 4.61
CA ALA A 81 -7.87 13.47 4.79
C ALA A 81 -8.28 12.72 6.06
N TYR A 82 -7.69 11.56 6.29
CA TYR A 82 -7.99 10.73 7.45
C TYR A 82 -7.51 11.35 8.76
N ALA A 83 -6.29 11.92 8.78
CA ALA A 83 -5.80 12.63 9.95
C ALA A 83 -6.72 13.80 10.34
N GLY A 84 -7.10 14.64 9.38
CA GLY A 84 -8.01 15.76 9.63
C GLY A 84 -9.40 15.33 10.11
N LEU A 85 -9.96 14.25 9.53
CA LEU A 85 -11.25 13.71 9.97
C LEU A 85 -11.18 13.08 11.36
N ALA A 86 -10.07 12.41 11.71
CA ALA A 86 -9.85 11.87 13.03
C ALA A 86 -9.77 13.00 14.08
N GLU A 87 -8.98 14.04 13.81
CA GLU A 87 -8.85 15.21 14.70
C GLU A 87 -10.18 15.94 14.88
N GLU A 88 -10.96 16.13 13.80
CA GLU A 88 -12.27 16.75 13.90
C GLU A 88 -13.23 15.92 14.75
N LYS A 89 -13.26 14.60 14.52
CA LYS A 89 -14.20 13.71 15.22
C LYS A 89 -13.88 13.54 16.70
N TYR A 90 -12.60 13.33 17.03
CA TYR A 90 -12.20 12.96 18.39
C TYR A 90 -11.59 14.11 19.18
N LYS A 91 -11.31 15.26 18.56
CA LYS A 91 -10.71 16.46 19.17
C LYS A 91 -9.36 16.19 19.84
N LEU A 92 -8.60 15.22 19.30
CA LEU A 92 -7.27 14.84 19.76
C LEU A 92 -6.27 14.95 18.60
N PRO A 93 -5.00 15.32 18.86
CA PRO A 93 -3.95 15.26 17.84
C PRO A 93 -3.86 13.86 17.23
N THR A 94 -3.56 13.78 15.94
CA THR A 94 -3.45 12.48 15.25
C THR A 94 -2.03 12.23 14.81
N TYR A 95 -1.52 11.04 15.11
CA TYR A 95 -0.25 10.50 14.62
C TYR A 95 -0.51 9.52 13.47
N PRO A 96 -0.38 9.95 12.21
CA PRO A 96 -0.70 9.10 11.06
C PRO A 96 0.49 8.22 10.70
N VAL A 97 0.23 6.94 10.45
CA VAL A 97 1.23 5.93 10.07
C VAL A 97 0.77 5.21 8.82
N LEU A 98 1.61 5.23 7.78
CA LEU A 98 1.47 4.43 6.57
C LEU A 98 2.39 3.21 6.65
N ILE A 99 1.83 2.02 6.58
CA ILE A 99 2.57 0.76 6.65
C ILE A 99 2.44 0.06 5.30
N ASN A 100 3.57 -0.06 4.59
CA ASN A 100 3.61 -0.76 3.30
C ASN A 100 4.09 -2.19 3.51
N ILE A 101 3.34 -3.15 2.98
CA ILE A 101 3.57 -4.59 3.15
C ILE A 101 4.55 -5.10 2.10
N LEU A 102 4.30 -4.84 0.81
CA LEU A 102 5.14 -5.28 -0.29
C LEU A 102 5.77 -4.11 -1.02
N LYS A 103 7.04 -4.26 -1.40
CA LYS A 103 7.78 -3.26 -2.17
C LYS A 103 7.17 -3.04 -3.55
N THR A 104 7.09 -1.77 -3.99
CA THR A 104 6.63 -1.38 -5.32
C THR A 104 7.68 -0.50 -5.98
N GLY A 105 8.56 -1.10 -6.77
CA GLY A 105 9.67 -0.37 -7.40
C GLY A 105 10.69 0.18 -6.40
N ASP A 106 11.56 1.08 -6.87
CA ASP A 106 12.65 1.67 -6.09
C ASP A 106 12.43 3.17 -5.79
N ALA A 107 11.26 3.71 -6.17
CA ALA A 107 10.94 5.10 -5.89
C ALA A 107 10.78 5.34 -4.39
N GLU A 108 11.32 6.44 -3.91
CA GLU A 108 11.16 6.87 -2.51
C GLU A 108 9.68 7.15 -2.21
N ILE A 109 9.21 6.61 -1.09
CA ILE A 109 7.83 6.80 -0.64
C ILE A 109 7.75 8.11 0.14
N PRO A 110 6.89 9.06 -0.27
CA PRO A 110 6.75 10.33 0.42
C PRO A 110 6.32 10.15 1.88
N THR A 111 6.91 10.93 2.79
CA THR A 111 6.57 10.97 4.22
C THR A 111 5.62 12.10 4.58
N ARG A 112 5.11 12.82 3.57
CA ARG A 112 4.20 13.95 3.75
C ARG A 112 3.36 14.23 2.52
N PHE A 113 2.22 14.84 2.73
CA PHE A 113 1.43 15.53 1.72
C PHE A 113 1.73 17.01 1.77
N GLU A 114 1.99 17.61 0.63
CA GLU A 114 2.15 19.06 0.47
C GLU A 114 1.33 19.56 -0.72
N SER A 115 0.71 20.71 -0.56
CA SER A 115 0.10 21.43 -1.68
C SER A 115 0.20 22.93 -1.44
N ASN A 116 0.36 23.69 -2.54
CA ASN A 116 0.33 25.16 -2.53
C ASN A 116 -0.64 25.60 -3.62
N LEU A 117 -1.61 26.42 -3.24
CA LEU A 117 -2.55 27.06 -4.16
C LEU A 117 -2.66 28.54 -3.82
N ALA A 118 -2.22 29.41 -4.72
CA ALA A 118 -2.31 30.88 -4.56
C ALA A 118 -1.71 31.38 -3.23
N GLY A 119 -0.61 30.81 -2.77
CA GLY A 119 0.05 31.16 -1.51
C GLY A 119 -0.53 30.46 -0.27
N LEU A 120 -1.64 29.76 -0.40
CA LEU A 120 -2.20 28.93 0.68
C LEU A 120 -1.48 27.57 0.69
N GLN A 121 -0.78 27.31 1.78
CA GLN A 121 -0.01 26.08 1.96
C GLN A 121 -0.74 25.08 2.83
N VAL A 122 -0.66 23.82 2.47
CA VAL A 122 -1.11 22.71 3.27
C VAL A 122 0.01 21.70 3.38
N ARG A 123 0.26 21.24 4.61
CA ARG A 123 1.23 20.19 4.90
C ARG A 123 0.63 19.21 5.89
N GLN A 124 0.81 17.92 5.63
CA GLN A 124 0.52 16.82 6.56
C GLN A 124 1.68 15.84 6.53
N ASP A 125 2.42 15.78 7.61
CA ASP A 125 3.47 14.76 7.80
C ASP A 125 2.83 13.46 8.31
N TYR A 126 3.44 12.32 7.95
CA TYR A 126 3.07 11.01 8.46
C TYR A 126 4.30 10.10 8.50
N ARG A 127 4.28 9.15 9.43
CA ARG A 127 5.31 8.12 9.49
C ARG A 127 5.10 7.09 8.40
N VAL A 128 6.17 6.68 7.73
CA VAL A 128 6.18 5.55 6.79
C VAL A 128 6.95 4.40 7.41
N ILE A 129 6.36 3.21 7.39
CA ILE A 129 7.01 1.96 7.78
C ILE A 129 6.91 1.02 6.58
N ASN A 130 8.07 0.61 6.08
CA ASN A 130 8.17 -0.37 5.00
C ASN A 130 8.54 -1.71 5.64
N LEU A 131 7.67 -2.72 5.59
CA LEU A 131 7.91 -3.99 6.29
C LEU A 131 9.18 -4.69 5.83
N TRP A 132 9.55 -4.59 4.56
CA TRP A 132 10.82 -5.14 4.04
C TRP A 132 12.11 -4.48 4.58
N GLU A 133 11.99 -3.37 5.31
CA GLU A 133 13.09 -2.68 6.00
C GLU A 133 13.13 -3.00 7.50
N VAL A 134 12.05 -3.57 8.03
CA VAL A 134 11.91 -3.93 9.45
C VAL A 134 12.67 -5.22 9.72
N ASP A 135 13.60 -5.19 10.66
CA ASP A 135 14.38 -6.38 11.06
C ASP A 135 13.46 -7.45 11.67
N VAL A 136 13.59 -8.68 11.21
CA VAL A 136 12.77 -9.82 11.65
C VAL A 136 12.86 -10.07 13.16
N LYS A 137 13.95 -9.68 13.83
CA LYS A 137 14.12 -9.79 15.27
C LYS A 137 13.04 -9.05 16.07
N ILE A 138 12.48 -7.98 15.50
CA ILE A 138 11.35 -7.27 16.13
C ILE A 138 10.13 -8.19 16.28
N ALA A 139 9.90 -9.09 15.33
CA ALA A 139 8.79 -10.05 15.40
C ALA A 139 9.10 -11.24 16.34
N LEU A 140 10.36 -11.71 16.36
CA LEU A 140 10.72 -12.95 17.03
C LEU A 140 11.20 -12.73 18.50
N GLU A 141 11.96 -11.67 18.76
CA GLU A 141 12.60 -11.42 20.07
C GLU A 141 11.79 -10.44 20.95
N GLN A 142 10.84 -9.71 20.38
CA GLN A 142 9.99 -8.77 21.09
C GLN A 142 8.53 -9.26 21.11
N PRO A 143 7.75 -8.89 22.16
CA PRO A 143 6.35 -9.32 22.25
C PRO A 143 5.45 -8.54 21.28
N LEU A 144 5.68 -8.70 19.98
CA LEU A 144 4.88 -8.09 18.92
C LEU A 144 4.31 -9.17 17.99
N PRO A 145 3.39 -10.01 18.48
CA PRO A 145 2.85 -11.15 17.75
C PRO A 145 2.13 -10.74 16.45
N SER A 146 1.68 -9.50 16.36
CA SER A 146 1.07 -8.93 15.14
C SER A 146 2.01 -8.91 13.92
N LEU A 147 3.32 -8.97 14.12
CA LEU A 147 4.29 -9.04 13.02
C LEU A 147 4.67 -10.46 12.61
N LEU A 148 4.37 -11.48 13.40
CA LEU A 148 4.70 -12.88 13.08
C LEU A 148 4.19 -13.32 11.70
N PRO A 149 2.96 -12.98 11.27
CA PRO A 149 2.47 -13.35 9.95
C PRO A 149 3.26 -12.73 8.79
N PHE A 150 3.97 -11.62 9.05
CA PHE A 150 4.75 -10.90 8.04
C PHE A 150 6.23 -11.30 8.02
N VAL A 151 6.66 -12.21 8.91
CA VAL A 151 8.06 -12.67 8.99
C VAL A 151 8.68 -12.97 7.63
N PRO A 152 8.02 -13.66 6.68
CA PRO A 152 8.66 -13.97 5.40
C PRO A 152 9.10 -12.76 4.58
N ILE A 153 8.45 -11.61 4.78
CA ILE A 153 8.71 -10.37 4.03
C ILE A 153 9.46 -9.31 4.83
N LEU A 154 9.75 -9.58 6.11
CA LEU A 154 10.62 -8.74 6.92
C LEU A 154 12.09 -8.94 6.52
N LYS A 155 12.91 -7.93 6.77
CA LYS A 155 14.35 -8.00 6.51
C LYS A 155 15.00 -9.12 7.33
N GLY A 156 15.56 -10.10 6.62
CA GLY A 156 16.17 -11.30 7.22
C GLY A 156 15.17 -12.38 7.61
N GLY A 157 13.91 -12.29 7.16
CA GLY A 157 12.86 -13.27 7.45
C GLY A 157 12.59 -14.29 6.35
N GLU A 158 13.34 -14.24 5.24
CA GLU A 158 13.16 -15.09 4.06
C GLU A 158 13.63 -16.54 4.22
N ASP A 159 14.39 -16.84 5.28
CA ASP A 159 14.90 -18.18 5.55
C ASP A 159 13.82 -19.14 6.05
N GLU A 160 13.82 -20.38 5.52
CA GLU A 160 12.91 -21.45 5.91
C GLU A 160 12.87 -21.67 7.42
N SER A 161 14.05 -21.70 8.05
CA SER A 161 14.17 -21.94 9.50
C SER A 161 13.48 -20.87 10.33
N ILE A 162 13.55 -19.61 9.89
CA ILE A 162 12.93 -18.45 10.52
C ILE A 162 11.41 -18.49 10.33
N ILE A 163 10.94 -18.87 9.14
CA ILE A 163 9.51 -19.04 8.86
C ILE A 163 8.92 -20.18 9.69
N ARG A 164 9.63 -21.30 9.85
CA ARG A 164 9.25 -22.40 10.74
C ARG A 164 9.17 -21.98 12.21
N GLU A 165 10.07 -21.12 12.66
CA GLU A 165 10.03 -20.57 14.02
C GLU A 165 8.81 -19.66 14.20
N ALA A 166 8.54 -18.75 13.28
CA ALA A 166 7.36 -17.89 13.31
C ALA A 166 6.06 -18.72 13.34
N LEU A 167 5.98 -19.78 12.52
CA LEU A 167 4.84 -20.71 12.52
C LEU A 167 4.66 -21.37 13.89
N ARG A 168 5.76 -21.85 14.49
CA ARG A 168 5.71 -22.47 15.81
C ARG A 168 5.20 -21.50 16.89
N LEU A 169 5.63 -20.23 16.83
CA LEU A 169 5.15 -19.20 17.75
C LEU A 169 3.67 -18.89 17.56
N LEU A 170 3.17 -18.84 16.33
CA LEU A 170 1.75 -18.68 16.03
C LEU A 170 0.92 -19.87 16.55
N GLN A 171 1.43 -21.09 16.39
CA GLN A 171 0.73 -22.33 16.82
C GLN A 171 0.74 -22.51 18.33
N ALA A 172 1.69 -21.91 19.04
CA ALA A 172 1.77 -21.98 20.49
C ALA A 172 0.70 -21.15 21.22
N ASP A 173 0.02 -20.24 20.50
CA ASP A 173 -1.00 -19.35 21.03
C ASP A 173 -2.32 -19.54 20.28
N GLU A 174 -3.37 -19.98 21.01
CA GLU A 174 -4.70 -20.24 20.44
C GLU A 174 -5.33 -19.00 19.78
N GLN A 175 -4.96 -17.80 20.21
CA GLN A 175 -5.45 -16.54 19.62
C GLN A 175 -4.74 -16.19 18.31
N LEU A 176 -3.52 -16.70 18.11
CA LEU A 176 -2.67 -16.40 16.97
C LEU A 176 -2.72 -17.45 15.86
N ASN A 177 -3.14 -18.68 16.15
CA ASN A 177 -3.09 -19.81 15.20
C ASN A 177 -3.83 -19.51 13.89
N GLN A 178 -4.91 -18.75 13.93
CA GLN A 178 -5.64 -18.32 12.73
C GLN A 178 -4.85 -17.41 11.79
N LEU A 179 -3.71 -16.86 12.24
CA LEU A 179 -2.80 -16.05 11.44
C LEU A 179 -1.80 -16.89 10.62
N GLU A 180 -1.79 -18.22 10.80
CA GLU A 180 -0.97 -19.13 10.00
C GLU A 180 -1.26 -18.99 8.49
N THR A 181 -2.52 -18.76 8.11
CA THR A 181 -2.91 -18.52 6.71
C THR A 181 -2.25 -17.28 6.12
N VAL A 182 -2.09 -16.22 6.93
CA VAL A 182 -1.44 -14.99 6.53
C VAL A 182 0.07 -15.21 6.39
N LEU A 183 0.70 -15.93 7.35
CA LEU A 183 2.11 -16.32 7.27
C LEU A 183 2.38 -17.16 6.02
N ALA A 184 1.57 -18.21 5.78
CA ALA A 184 1.67 -19.06 4.61
C ALA A 184 1.57 -18.27 3.29
N PHE A 185 0.63 -17.34 3.25
CA PHE A 185 0.47 -16.47 2.10
C PHE A 185 1.74 -15.66 1.81
N PHE A 186 2.31 -14.99 2.81
CA PHE A 186 3.54 -14.23 2.61
C PHE A 186 4.77 -15.12 2.37
N ALA A 187 4.79 -16.34 2.89
CA ALA A 187 5.85 -17.32 2.60
C ALA A 187 5.92 -17.68 1.11
N THR A 188 4.79 -17.65 0.38
CA THR A 188 4.78 -17.91 -1.09
C THR A 188 5.52 -16.86 -1.91
N PHE A 189 5.89 -15.71 -1.35
CA PHE A 189 6.69 -14.68 -2.04
C PHE A 189 8.18 -14.95 -1.98
N VAL A 190 8.62 -15.79 -1.05
CA VAL A 190 10.06 -16.03 -0.77
C VAL A 190 10.44 -17.51 -0.87
N LEU A 191 9.49 -18.44 -0.76
CA LEU A 191 9.68 -19.88 -0.85
C LEU A 191 8.83 -20.47 -1.98
N ASP A 192 9.28 -21.61 -2.51
CA ASP A 192 8.48 -22.38 -3.47
C ASP A 192 7.19 -22.91 -2.83
N SER A 193 6.11 -22.95 -3.61
CA SER A 193 4.79 -23.39 -3.12
C SER A 193 4.81 -24.80 -2.53
N SER A 194 5.62 -25.72 -3.05
CA SER A 194 5.79 -27.06 -2.53
C SER A 194 6.41 -27.07 -1.12
N LEU A 195 7.40 -26.21 -0.89
CA LEU A 195 8.04 -26.06 0.41
C LEU A 195 7.09 -25.42 1.42
N VAL A 196 6.32 -24.42 1.00
CA VAL A 196 5.28 -23.81 1.85
C VAL A 196 4.23 -24.85 2.28
N GLN A 197 3.77 -25.70 1.35
CA GLN A 197 2.85 -26.82 1.69
C GLN A 197 3.45 -27.77 2.71
N GLU A 198 4.72 -28.11 2.56
CA GLU A 198 5.42 -28.99 3.50
C GLU A 198 5.52 -28.35 4.90
N ILE A 199 5.89 -27.08 4.97
CA ILE A 199 6.03 -26.33 6.23
C ILE A 199 4.69 -26.24 6.95
N MET A 200 3.63 -25.88 6.22
CA MET A 200 2.29 -25.62 6.79
C MET A 200 1.52 -26.91 7.06
N ARG A 201 1.88 -28.02 6.42
CA ARG A 201 1.21 -29.33 6.53
C ARG A 201 -0.28 -29.33 6.13
N TRP A 202 -0.68 -28.45 5.21
CA TRP A 202 -2.05 -28.38 4.70
C TRP A 202 -2.12 -27.95 3.23
N ASP A 203 -3.30 -28.11 2.61
CA ASP A 203 -3.50 -27.82 1.19
C ASP A 203 -3.49 -26.29 0.93
N MET A 204 -2.76 -25.88 -0.09
CA MET A 204 -2.69 -24.48 -0.54
C MET A 204 -4.03 -23.92 -1.03
N THR A 205 -5.07 -24.76 -1.22
CA THR A 205 -6.42 -24.29 -1.55
C THR A 205 -6.98 -23.36 -0.48
N VAL A 206 -6.61 -23.56 0.78
CA VAL A 206 -6.99 -22.69 1.91
C VAL A 206 -6.48 -21.26 1.73
N LEU A 207 -5.33 -21.06 1.06
CA LEU A 207 -4.81 -19.71 0.76
C LEU A 207 -5.72 -18.92 -0.17
N ARG A 208 -6.42 -19.61 -1.09
CA ARG A 208 -7.32 -18.96 -2.04
C ARG A 208 -8.52 -18.30 -1.37
N GLU A 209 -8.88 -18.75 -0.18
CA GLU A 209 -9.94 -18.18 0.64
C GLU A 209 -9.44 -16.99 1.49
N SER A 210 -8.12 -16.77 1.56
CA SER A 210 -7.54 -15.66 2.29
C SER A 210 -7.91 -14.32 1.63
N PRO A 211 -8.43 -13.35 2.39
CA PRO A 211 -8.74 -12.01 1.90
C PRO A 211 -7.53 -11.33 1.23
N TRP A 212 -6.34 -11.53 1.78
CA TRP A 212 -5.07 -11.00 1.24
C TRP A 212 -4.73 -11.62 -0.12
N TYR A 213 -4.96 -12.92 -0.29
CA TYR A 213 -4.75 -13.58 -1.57
C TYR A 213 -5.70 -13.03 -2.64
N GLN A 214 -6.98 -12.88 -2.30
CA GLN A 214 -7.99 -12.31 -3.21
C GLN A 214 -7.66 -10.86 -3.58
N GLU A 215 -7.22 -10.05 -2.62
CA GLU A 215 -6.80 -8.68 -2.88
C GLU A 215 -5.59 -8.61 -3.83
N ILE A 216 -4.58 -9.46 -3.63
CA ILE A 216 -3.40 -9.51 -4.51
C ILE A 216 -3.77 -9.98 -5.91
N LEU A 217 -4.63 -11.00 -6.02
CA LEU A 217 -5.10 -11.49 -7.30
C LEU A 217 -5.81 -10.36 -8.06
N GLN A 218 -6.75 -9.69 -7.41
CA GLN A 218 -7.48 -8.56 -7.99
C GLN A 218 -6.56 -7.40 -8.38
N GLN A 219 -5.58 -7.06 -7.53
CA GLN A 219 -4.59 -6.03 -7.86
C GLN A 219 -3.69 -6.45 -9.03
N GLY A 220 -3.32 -7.72 -9.10
CA GLY A 220 -2.54 -8.28 -10.20
C GLY A 220 -3.29 -8.21 -11.53
N GLU A 221 -4.56 -8.58 -11.54
CA GLU A 221 -5.45 -8.48 -12.70
C GLU A 221 -5.61 -7.02 -13.15
N GLN A 222 -5.94 -6.11 -12.23
CA GLN A 222 -6.07 -4.68 -12.53
C GLN A 222 -4.78 -4.07 -13.09
N GLN A 223 -3.62 -4.42 -12.52
CA GLN A 223 -2.33 -3.96 -13.03
C GLN A 223 -2.01 -4.57 -14.41
N GLY A 224 -2.39 -5.83 -14.62
CA GLY A 224 -2.26 -6.51 -15.91
C GLY A 224 -3.09 -5.83 -16.99
N GLU A 225 -4.36 -5.55 -16.70
CA GLU A 225 -5.27 -4.83 -17.60
C GLU A 225 -4.75 -3.42 -17.92
N GLN A 226 -4.35 -2.65 -16.91
CA GLN A 226 -3.81 -1.29 -17.11
C GLN A 226 -2.53 -1.29 -17.94
N LYS A 227 -1.61 -2.24 -17.69
CA LYS A 227 -0.39 -2.39 -18.48
C LYS A 227 -0.69 -2.83 -19.90
N GLY A 228 -1.63 -3.75 -20.07
CA GLY A 228 -2.12 -4.20 -21.38
C GLY A 228 -2.74 -3.03 -22.15
N GLU A 229 -3.68 -2.31 -21.55
CA GLU A 229 -4.32 -1.14 -22.17
C GLU A 229 -3.32 -0.05 -22.54
N LYS A 230 -2.35 0.24 -21.66
CA LYS A 230 -1.29 1.21 -21.95
C LYS A 230 -0.44 0.75 -23.16
N LYS A 231 -0.02 -0.51 -23.18
CA LYS A 231 0.80 -1.07 -24.24
C LYS A 231 0.06 -1.02 -25.58
N ASP A 232 -1.21 -1.45 -25.61
CA ASP A 232 -2.04 -1.43 -26.82
C ASP A 232 -2.26 0.01 -27.31
N ARG A 233 -2.44 0.95 -26.37
CA ARG A 233 -2.59 2.36 -26.70
C ARG A 233 -1.33 2.95 -27.32
N LEU A 234 -0.15 2.66 -26.72
CA LEU A 234 1.13 3.11 -27.27
C LEU A 234 1.40 2.52 -28.66
N SER A 235 1.12 1.24 -28.88
CA SER A 235 1.23 0.62 -30.20
C SER A 235 0.29 1.24 -31.23
N SER A 236 -0.93 1.58 -30.84
CA SER A 236 -1.87 2.29 -31.70
C SER A 236 -1.43 3.71 -32.03
N ILE A 237 -0.85 4.43 -31.06
CA ILE A 237 -0.28 5.76 -31.26
C ILE A 237 0.91 5.71 -32.22
N GLU A 238 1.81 4.75 -32.04
CA GLU A 238 2.96 4.52 -32.90
C GLU A 238 2.52 4.29 -34.35
N LEU A 239 1.55 3.41 -34.57
CA LEU A 239 0.99 3.16 -35.89
C LEU A 239 0.35 4.42 -36.50
N CYS A 240 -0.42 5.19 -35.73
CA CYS A 240 -1.02 6.43 -36.20
C CYS A 240 0.04 7.48 -36.60
N LEU A 241 1.12 7.60 -35.84
CA LEU A 241 2.24 8.49 -36.15
C LEU A 241 2.98 8.05 -37.40
N GLU A 242 3.27 6.76 -37.52
CA GLU A 242 3.95 6.17 -38.69
C GLU A 242 3.14 6.39 -39.96
N VAL A 243 1.84 6.05 -39.95
CA VAL A 243 0.97 6.16 -41.11
C VAL A 243 0.79 7.60 -41.55
N LYS A 244 0.66 8.54 -40.60
CA LYS A 244 0.33 9.94 -40.91
C LYS A 244 1.58 10.81 -41.18
N PHE A 245 2.64 10.59 -40.46
CA PHE A 245 3.83 11.45 -40.45
C PHE A 245 5.15 10.70 -40.74
N GLY A 246 5.09 9.40 -40.96
CA GLY A 246 6.27 8.57 -41.23
C GLY A 246 7.28 8.59 -40.07
N ASN A 247 8.55 8.43 -40.40
CA ASN A 247 9.66 8.40 -39.44
C ASN A 247 9.78 9.71 -38.61
N GLU A 248 9.35 10.86 -39.11
CA GLU A 248 9.39 12.11 -38.39
C GLU A 248 8.37 12.11 -37.23
N GLY A 249 7.20 11.50 -37.42
CA GLY A 249 6.20 11.29 -36.36
C GLY A 249 6.70 10.37 -35.25
N LEU A 250 7.43 9.31 -35.59
CA LEU A 250 7.96 8.34 -34.63
C LEU A 250 8.97 8.96 -33.66
N LYS A 251 9.60 10.08 -33.98
CA LYS A 251 10.50 10.78 -33.07
C LYS A 251 9.84 11.29 -31.78
N PHE A 252 8.51 11.36 -31.74
CA PHE A 252 7.75 11.74 -30.54
C PHE A 252 7.45 10.55 -29.60
N MET A 253 7.61 9.31 -30.07
CA MET A 253 7.32 8.10 -29.25
C MET A 253 8.09 8.03 -27.93
N PRO A 254 9.40 8.37 -27.85
CA PRO A 254 10.11 8.35 -26.56
C PRO A 254 9.43 9.20 -25.48
N LYS A 255 8.97 10.40 -25.86
CA LYS A 255 8.27 11.31 -24.96
C LYS A 255 6.86 10.83 -24.59
N ILE A 256 6.14 10.28 -25.56
CA ILE A 256 4.79 9.77 -25.36
C ILE A 256 4.79 8.50 -24.49
N SER A 257 5.82 7.67 -24.59
CA SER A 257 5.93 6.43 -23.80
C SER A 257 6.16 6.67 -22.30
N GLU A 258 6.68 7.83 -21.91
CA GLU A 258 6.85 8.26 -20.52
C GLU A 258 5.50 8.60 -19.85
N ILE A 259 4.46 8.91 -20.64
CA ILE A 259 3.15 9.28 -20.13
C ILE A 259 2.47 8.05 -19.51
N SER A 260 2.12 8.17 -18.23
CA SER A 260 1.46 7.09 -17.48
C SER A 260 -0.07 7.19 -17.49
N ASN A 261 -0.63 8.36 -17.77
CA ASN A 261 -2.07 8.60 -17.74
C ASN A 261 -2.72 8.14 -19.06
N LEU A 262 -3.63 7.16 -18.96
CA LEU A 262 -4.35 6.58 -20.11
C LEU A 262 -5.25 7.59 -20.82
N GLU A 263 -5.90 8.50 -20.10
CA GLU A 263 -6.76 9.54 -20.72
C GLU A 263 -5.92 10.53 -21.52
N THR A 264 -4.73 10.88 -21.03
CA THR A 264 -3.78 11.70 -21.78
C THR A 264 -3.33 10.99 -23.05
N LEU A 265 -3.03 9.69 -23.01
CA LEU A 265 -2.70 8.90 -24.20
C LEU A 265 -3.85 8.81 -25.17
N LYS A 266 -5.11 8.66 -24.70
CA LYS A 266 -6.31 8.71 -25.56
C LYS A 266 -6.45 10.06 -26.25
N THR A 267 -6.21 11.15 -25.52
CA THR A 267 -6.26 12.51 -26.06
C THR A 267 -5.20 12.71 -27.14
N ILE A 268 -3.96 12.26 -26.88
CA ILE A 268 -2.88 12.33 -27.88
C ILE A 268 -3.25 11.53 -29.13
N GLN A 269 -3.77 10.32 -28.99
CA GLN A 269 -4.18 9.50 -30.13
C GLN A 269 -5.25 10.21 -30.99
N ARG A 270 -6.26 10.81 -30.35
CA ARG A 270 -7.29 11.59 -31.07
C ARG A 270 -6.69 12.80 -31.75
N SER A 271 -5.78 13.51 -31.06
CA SER A 271 -5.11 14.68 -31.64
C SER A 271 -4.26 14.33 -32.86
N ILE A 272 -3.53 13.21 -32.84
CA ILE A 272 -2.77 12.74 -34.02
C ILE A 272 -3.69 12.55 -35.22
N LEU A 273 -4.90 12.06 -35.03
CA LEU A 273 -5.86 11.85 -36.13
C LEU A 273 -6.41 13.18 -36.68
N SER A 274 -6.54 14.21 -35.83
CA SER A 274 -7.20 15.50 -36.20
C SER A 274 -6.23 16.57 -36.72
N VAL A 275 -4.96 16.60 -36.26
CA VAL A 275 -3.98 17.63 -36.68
C VAL A 275 -3.51 17.40 -38.13
N GLU A 276 -3.21 18.45 -38.84
CA GLU A 276 -2.72 18.36 -40.23
C GLU A 276 -1.21 18.43 -40.35
N SER A 277 -0.52 18.89 -39.31
CA SER A 277 0.95 19.08 -39.31
C SER A 277 1.63 18.57 -38.04
N LEU A 278 2.94 18.28 -38.15
CA LEU A 278 3.80 17.92 -37.00
C LEU A 278 3.98 19.08 -36.02
N ASP A 279 3.93 20.32 -36.48
CA ASP A 279 4.07 21.49 -35.62
C ASP A 279 2.84 21.66 -34.73
N GLU A 280 1.65 21.39 -35.23
CA GLU A 280 0.42 21.37 -34.43
C GLU A 280 0.48 20.27 -33.36
N LEU A 281 0.93 19.06 -33.73
CA LEU A 281 1.10 17.97 -32.79
C LEU A 281 2.09 18.31 -31.69
N LYS A 282 3.23 18.93 -32.03
CA LYS A 282 4.23 19.38 -31.08
C LYS A 282 3.68 20.37 -30.07
N HIS A 283 2.83 21.31 -30.52
CA HIS A 283 2.16 22.27 -29.66
C HIS A 283 1.21 21.60 -28.65
N ILE A 284 0.47 20.59 -29.11
CA ILE A 284 -0.44 19.81 -28.23
C ILE A 284 0.37 19.04 -27.19
N LEU A 285 1.44 18.35 -27.59
CA LEU A 285 2.29 17.58 -26.66
C LEU A 285 2.99 18.47 -25.62
N GLN A 286 3.29 19.72 -25.93
CA GLN A 286 3.84 20.68 -24.98
C GLN A 286 2.84 21.13 -23.91
N ASN A 287 1.55 21.15 -24.24
CA ASN A 287 0.47 21.56 -23.33
C ASN A 287 -0.08 20.41 -22.48
N LEU A 288 0.27 19.17 -22.79
CA LEU A 288 -0.18 17.94 -22.09
C LEU A 288 0.91 17.33 -21.19
N SER A 289 2.13 17.89 -21.17
CA SER A 289 3.28 17.44 -20.36
C SER A 289 3.40 18.17 -19.01
#